data_89523dcbf75322d29d457ca156d630a0
#
_entry.id   89523dcbf75322d29d457ca156d630a0
#
_cell.length_a   1.000
_cell.length_b   1.000
_cell.length_c   1.000
_cell.angle_alpha   90.00
_cell.angle_beta   90.00
_cell.angle_gamma   90.00
#
_symmetry.space_group_name_H-M   'P 1'
#
loop_
_entity.id
_entity.type
_entity.pdbx_description
1 polymer ?
#
loop_
_entity_poly.entity_id
_entity_poly.type
_entity_poly.pdbx_seq_one_letter_code
_entity_poly.pdbx_strand_id
1 'polypeptide(L)'
;MKRGCILLADSHLNVLEGVRSLLEGMFAAVVMVADETSLFEAADKLKPDLAVVDLSMPVAGEFNVARRLKNHLPELKVIILSVHDEPTIVKAALAAGVCGFVLKRSVATDLIPAVREALEGRTYISPAVEAQAG
;
A
#
# COMPACT_ATOMS: atom_id res chain seq x y z
N MET A 1 13.30 -1.34 -18.03
CA MET A 1 12.38 -0.19 -18.16
C MET A 1 11.58 0.00 -16.89
N LYS A 2 11.51 1.23 -16.39
CA LYS A 2 10.77 1.51 -15.16
C LYS A 2 9.27 1.51 -15.43
N ARG A 3 8.49 1.03 -14.44
CA ARG A 3 7.05 1.11 -14.51
C ARG A 3 6.59 2.55 -14.27
N GLY A 4 5.29 2.81 -14.40
CA GLY A 4 4.75 4.16 -14.33
C GLY A 4 4.90 4.84 -12.97
N CYS A 5 3.85 4.84 -12.15
CA CYS A 5 3.82 5.63 -10.93
C CYS A 5 3.38 4.80 -9.73
N ILE A 6 4.00 5.05 -8.58
CA ILE A 6 3.55 4.48 -7.32
C ILE A 6 3.27 5.63 -6.35
N LEU A 7 2.14 5.55 -5.62
CA LEU A 7 1.80 6.49 -4.57
C LEU A 7 2.14 5.89 -3.21
N LEU A 8 2.76 6.70 -2.35
CA LEU A 8 3.04 6.30 -0.96
C LEU A 8 2.26 7.24 -0.05
N ALA A 9 1.23 6.73 0.62
CA ALA A 9 0.40 7.52 1.51
C ALA A 9 0.72 7.19 2.96
N ASP A 10 1.36 8.13 3.65
CA ASP A 10 1.80 7.95 5.04
C ASP A 10 1.90 9.31 5.72
N SER A 11 1.30 9.44 6.90
CA SER A 11 1.41 10.67 7.69
C SER A 11 2.80 10.83 8.31
N HIS A 12 3.59 9.75 8.33
CA HIS A 12 4.96 9.75 8.84
C HIS A 12 5.91 9.40 7.70
N LEU A 13 6.13 10.34 6.80
CA LEU A 13 6.89 10.09 5.57
C LEU A 13 8.28 9.51 5.80
N ASN A 14 8.87 9.78 6.94
CA ASN A 14 10.20 9.25 7.28
C ASN A 14 10.27 7.73 7.29
N VAL A 15 9.17 7.07 7.59
CA VAL A 15 9.14 5.60 7.64
C VAL A 15 9.46 5.01 6.27
N LEU A 16 9.01 5.66 5.20
CA LEU A 16 9.19 5.15 3.85
C LEU A 16 10.42 5.70 3.13
N GLU A 17 11.12 6.67 3.73
CA GLU A 17 12.32 7.24 3.10
C GLU A 17 13.37 6.18 2.79
N GLY A 18 13.54 5.20 3.68
CA GLY A 18 14.53 4.16 3.51
C GLY A 18 14.28 3.25 2.32
N VAL A 19 13.02 3.12 1.88
CA VAL A 19 12.69 2.26 0.74
C VAL A 19 12.42 3.05 -0.53
N ARG A 20 12.34 4.37 -0.43
CA ARG A 20 12.04 5.22 -1.57
C ARG A 20 13.03 5.02 -2.72
N SER A 21 14.32 4.97 -2.40
CA SER A 21 15.36 4.78 -3.42
C SER A 21 15.17 3.49 -4.19
N LEU A 22 14.77 2.42 -3.49
CA LEU A 22 14.51 1.14 -4.13
C LEU A 22 13.32 1.24 -5.08
N LEU A 23 12.26 1.92 -4.65
CA LEU A 23 11.08 2.11 -5.47
C LEU A 23 11.37 3.00 -6.68
N GLU A 24 12.22 3.99 -6.52
CA GLU A 24 12.64 4.84 -7.64
C GLU A 24 13.40 4.06 -8.71
N GLY A 25 13.97 2.92 -8.34
CA GLY A 25 14.58 2.00 -9.30
C GLY A 25 13.55 1.18 -10.07
N MET A 26 12.34 1.07 -9.57
CA MET A 26 11.28 0.26 -10.18
C MET A 26 10.23 1.08 -10.92
N PHE A 27 10.01 2.33 -10.51
CA PHE A 27 8.97 3.18 -11.06
C PHE A 27 9.54 4.46 -11.63
N ALA A 28 8.90 4.97 -12.69
CA ALA A 28 9.29 6.23 -13.28
C ALA A 28 9.02 7.40 -12.34
N ALA A 29 7.99 7.28 -11.51
CA ALA A 29 7.63 8.31 -10.53
C ALA A 29 7.23 7.67 -9.21
N VAL A 30 7.76 8.22 -8.10
CA VAL A 30 7.35 7.85 -6.74
C VAL A 30 6.81 9.12 -6.09
N VAL A 31 5.53 9.13 -5.76
CA VAL A 31 4.87 10.31 -5.22
C VAL A 31 4.42 10.01 -3.79
N MET A 32 4.77 10.89 -2.85
CA MET A 32 4.42 10.73 -1.45
C MET A 32 3.35 11.74 -1.07
N VAL A 33 2.30 11.25 -0.40
CA VAL A 33 1.20 12.08 0.08
C VAL A 33 0.97 11.79 1.56
N ALA A 34 0.46 12.77 2.30
CA ALA A 34 0.36 12.68 3.75
C ALA A 34 -1.07 12.57 4.29
N ASP A 35 -2.07 12.72 3.44
CA ASP A 35 -3.46 12.67 3.88
C ASP A 35 -4.37 12.09 2.81
N GLU A 36 -5.62 11.83 3.20
CA GLU A 36 -6.60 11.19 2.33
C GLU A 36 -6.94 12.05 1.12
N THR A 37 -7.12 13.33 1.31
CA THR A 37 -7.47 14.26 0.21
C THR A 37 -6.39 14.25 -0.86
N SER A 38 -5.13 14.40 -0.44
CA SER A 38 -4.01 14.39 -1.37
C SER A 38 -3.88 13.03 -2.07
N LEU A 39 -4.18 11.95 -1.35
CA LEU A 39 -4.13 10.61 -1.94
C LEU A 39 -5.13 10.47 -3.08
N PHE A 40 -6.38 10.87 -2.87
CA PHE A 40 -7.41 10.75 -3.91
C PHE A 40 -7.13 11.69 -5.07
N GLU A 41 -6.68 12.91 -4.81
CA GLU A 41 -6.33 13.85 -5.86
C GLU A 41 -5.20 13.32 -6.72
N ALA A 42 -4.14 12.80 -6.10
CA ALA A 42 -3.01 12.25 -6.83
C ALA A 42 -3.41 10.99 -7.61
N ALA A 43 -4.22 10.12 -7.02
CA ALA A 43 -4.66 8.90 -7.69
C ALA A 43 -5.48 9.23 -8.94
N ASP A 44 -6.35 10.20 -8.83
CA ASP A 44 -7.19 10.61 -9.94
C ASP A 44 -6.38 11.27 -11.06
N LYS A 45 -5.44 12.11 -10.69
CA LYS A 45 -4.63 12.90 -11.62
C LYS A 45 -3.53 12.08 -12.29
N LEU A 46 -2.86 11.22 -11.54
CA LEU A 46 -1.69 10.49 -12.01
C LEU A 46 -1.99 9.09 -12.54
N LYS A 47 -3.14 8.53 -12.18
CA LYS A 47 -3.52 7.16 -12.55
C LYS A 47 -2.38 6.17 -12.25
N PRO A 48 -1.94 6.07 -10.99
CA PRO A 48 -0.79 5.24 -10.66
C PRO A 48 -1.08 3.75 -10.85
N ASP A 49 -0.02 2.97 -10.97
CA ASP A 49 -0.14 1.52 -11.08
C ASP A 49 -0.40 0.88 -9.72
N LEU A 50 0.07 1.53 -8.65
CA LEU A 50 0.01 0.97 -7.31
C LEU A 50 0.00 2.08 -6.27
N ALA A 51 -0.72 1.85 -5.17
CA ALA A 51 -0.73 2.75 -4.03
C ALA A 51 -0.41 1.95 -2.76
N VAL A 52 0.50 2.48 -1.95
CA VAL A 52 0.82 1.91 -0.64
C VAL A 52 0.22 2.86 0.40
N VAL A 53 -0.68 2.35 1.22
CA VAL A 53 -1.46 3.17 2.15
C VAL A 53 -1.19 2.73 3.58
N ASP A 54 -0.73 3.66 4.42
CA ASP A 54 -0.50 3.42 5.83
C ASP A 54 -1.82 3.57 6.60
N LEU A 55 -2.20 2.55 7.34
CA LEU A 55 -3.45 2.57 8.13
C LEU A 55 -3.42 3.59 9.26
N SER A 56 -2.23 4.04 9.68
CA SER A 56 -2.17 5.08 10.71
C SER A 56 -2.42 6.48 10.16
N MET A 57 -2.54 6.62 8.84
CA MET A 57 -2.87 7.90 8.23
C MET A 57 -4.30 8.29 8.61
N PRO A 58 -4.54 9.56 8.98
CA PRO A 58 -5.88 10.00 9.34
C PRO A 58 -6.87 9.84 8.18
N VAL A 59 -7.83 8.94 8.36
CA VAL A 59 -8.88 8.69 7.37
C VAL A 59 -10.17 8.37 8.12
N ALA A 60 -11.29 8.52 7.42
CA ALA A 60 -12.59 8.21 8.00
C ALA A 60 -12.91 6.74 7.82
N GLY A 61 -12.53 5.92 8.80
CA GLY A 61 -12.76 4.47 8.75
C GLY A 61 -11.55 3.73 8.17
N GLU A 62 -11.08 2.72 8.90
CA GLU A 62 -9.79 2.07 8.64
C GLU A 62 -9.58 1.58 7.22
N PHE A 63 -10.54 0.82 6.66
CA PHE A 63 -10.38 0.27 5.33
C PHE A 63 -11.22 0.97 4.27
N ASN A 64 -11.91 2.04 4.66
CA ASN A 64 -12.72 2.81 3.73
C ASN A 64 -11.87 3.40 2.61
N VAL A 65 -10.67 3.89 2.93
CA VAL A 65 -9.82 4.50 1.93
C VAL A 65 -9.45 3.50 0.83
N ALA A 66 -9.09 2.26 1.21
CA ALA A 66 -8.76 1.23 0.23
C ALA A 66 -9.98 0.87 -0.62
N ARG A 67 -11.13 0.70 0.03
CA ARG A 67 -12.37 0.36 -0.67
C ARG A 67 -12.80 1.47 -1.64
N ARG A 68 -12.70 2.72 -1.20
CA ARG A 68 -13.05 3.87 -2.03
C ARG A 68 -12.08 4.01 -3.20
N LEU A 69 -10.80 3.78 -2.98
CA LEU A 69 -9.82 3.80 -4.07
C LEU A 69 -10.12 2.73 -5.10
N LYS A 70 -10.47 1.52 -4.66
CA LYS A 70 -10.79 0.43 -5.56
C LYS A 70 -12.08 0.71 -6.34
N ASN A 71 -13.06 1.35 -5.69
CA ASN A 71 -14.30 1.73 -6.38
C ASN A 71 -14.06 2.82 -7.40
N HIS A 72 -13.19 3.77 -7.09
CA HIS A 72 -12.90 4.89 -7.98
C HIS A 72 -11.96 4.48 -9.12
N LEU A 73 -10.97 3.65 -8.82
CA LEU A 73 -9.99 3.15 -9.78
C LEU A 73 -9.89 1.63 -9.63
N PRO A 74 -10.80 0.86 -10.26
CA PRO A 74 -10.85 -0.59 -10.06
C PRO A 74 -9.55 -1.33 -10.41
N GLU A 75 -8.75 -0.77 -11.30
CA GLU A 75 -7.51 -1.41 -11.72
C GLU A 75 -6.31 -1.04 -10.83
N LEU A 76 -6.49 -0.08 -9.94
CA LEU A 76 -5.43 0.32 -9.04
C LEU A 76 -5.15 -0.81 -8.04
N LYS A 77 -3.88 -1.15 -7.89
CA LYS A 77 -3.46 -2.12 -6.90
C LYS A 77 -3.12 -1.39 -5.61
N VAL A 78 -3.60 -1.90 -4.48
CA VAL A 78 -3.43 -1.25 -3.18
C VAL A 78 -2.72 -2.19 -2.22
N ILE A 79 -1.66 -1.70 -1.59
CA ILE A 79 -0.96 -2.41 -0.52
C ILE A 79 -1.18 -1.62 0.76
N ILE A 80 -1.52 -2.31 1.84
CA ILE A 80 -1.72 -1.70 3.15
C ILE A 80 -0.47 -1.89 4.00
N LEU A 81 -0.03 -0.81 4.66
CA LEU A 81 0.98 -0.87 5.72
C LEU A 81 0.29 -0.76 7.05
N SER A 82 0.61 -1.62 8.00
CA SER A 82 -0.07 -1.65 9.30
C SER A 82 0.87 -2.02 10.42
N VAL A 83 0.62 -1.46 11.62
CA VAL A 83 1.29 -1.91 12.84
C VAL A 83 0.54 -3.09 13.47
N HIS A 84 -0.65 -3.39 12.97
CA HIS A 84 -1.52 -4.45 13.49
C HIS A 84 -1.36 -5.74 12.70
N ASP A 85 -1.28 -6.86 13.41
CA ASP A 85 -1.10 -8.17 12.79
C ASP A 85 -2.23 -9.16 13.11
N GLU A 86 -3.31 -8.67 13.72
CA GLU A 86 -4.45 -9.52 14.08
C GLU A 86 -5.13 -10.08 12.82
N PRO A 87 -5.48 -11.37 12.82
CA PRO A 87 -6.12 -11.98 11.66
C PRO A 87 -7.39 -11.26 11.20
N THR A 88 -8.17 -10.70 12.13
CA THR A 88 -9.40 -9.97 11.77
C THR A 88 -9.09 -8.72 10.96
N ILE A 89 -7.99 -8.03 11.28
CA ILE A 89 -7.56 -6.85 10.53
C ILE A 89 -7.14 -7.25 9.12
N VAL A 90 -6.35 -8.31 9.01
CA VAL A 90 -5.89 -8.81 7.70
C VAL A 90 -7.07 -9.22 6.83
N LYS A 91 -8.04 -9.95 7.40
CA LYS A 91 -9.21 -10.36 6.65
C LYS A 91 -10.04 -9.17 6.16
N ALA A 92 -10.18 -8.15 7.00
CA ALA A 92 -10.91 -6.95 6.62
C ALA A 92 -10.21 -6.22 5.47
N ALA A 93 -8.88 -6.15 5.49
CA ALA A 93 -8.12 -5.53 4.42
C ALA A 93 -8.32 -6.29 3.10
N LEU A 94 -8.20 -7.62 3.15
CA LEU A 94 -8.39 -8.43 1.95
C LEU A 94 -9.81 -8.31 1.41
N ALA A 95 -10.81 -8.24 2.29
CA ALA A 95 -12.20 -8.04 1.89
C ALA A 95 -12.42 -6.68 1.23
N ALA A 96 -11.59 -5.69 1.54
CA ALA A 96 -11.65 -4.38 0.90
C ALA A 96 -10.99 -4.37 -0.49
N GLY A 97 -10.38 -5.47 -0.90
CA GLY A 97 -9.81 -5.60 -2.24
C GLY A 97 -8.33 -5.27 -2.36
N VAL A 98 -7.60 -5.22 -1.25
CA VAL A 98 -6.17 -4.91 -1.31
C VAL A 98 -5.37 -6.08 -1.89
N CYS A 99 -4.25 -5.76 -2.52
CA CYS A 99 -3.37 -6.76 -3.11
C CYS A 99 -2.20 -7.13 -2.19
N GLY A 100 -2.04 -6.43 -1.09
CA GLY A 100 -0.95 -6.74 -0.17
C GLY A 100 -1.20 -6.18 1.22
N PHE A 101 -0.64 -6.87 2.21
CA PHE A 101 -0.69 -6.46 3.60
C PHE A 101 0.71 -6.61 4.18
N VAL A 102 1.34 -5.50 4.52
CA VAL A 102 2.72 -5.48 5.00
C VAL A 102 2.78 -4.84 6.38
N LEU A 103 3.45 -5.51 7.30
CA LEU A 103 3.66 -4.96 8.63
C LEU A 103 4.73 -3.87 8.59
N LYS A 104 4.48 -2.76 9.26
CA LYS A 104 5.42 -1.64 9.26
C LYS A 104 6.79 -2.04 9.81
N ARG A 105 6.83 -2.93 10.81
CA ARG A 105 8.11 -3.39 11.37
C ARG A 105 8.93 -4.22 10.38
N SER A 106 8.29 -4.70 9.31
CA SER A 106 8.95 -5.52 8.29
C SER A 106 9.03 -4.81 6.94
N VAL A 107 8.75 -3.51 6.88
CA VAL A 107 8.65 -2.79 5.62
C VAL A 107 9.95 -2.88 4.80
N ALA A 108 11.10 -2.86 5.46
CA ALA A 108 12.39 -2.89 4.77
C ALA A 108 12.62 -4.21 4.02
N THR A 109 12.05 -5.32 4.50
CA THR A 109 12.23 -6.63 3.87
C THR A 109 11.04 -7.04 3.02
N ASP A 110 9.83 -6.58 3.37
CA ASP A 110 8.60 -7.10 2.77
C ASP A 110 7.99 -6.21 1.69
N LEU A 111 8.26 -4.90 1.71
CA LEU A 111 7.57 -4.01 0.78
C LEU A 111 7.92 -4.29 -0.68
N ILE A 112 9.18 -4.48 -1.00
CA ILE A 112 9.58 -4.73 -2.40
C ILE A 112 8.99 -6.05 -2.91
N PRO A 113 9.07 -7.17 -2.17
CA PRO A 113 8.39 -8.39 -2.60
C PRO A 113 6.89 -8.19 -2.78
N ALA A 114 6.24 -7.43 -1.88
CA ALA A 114 4.80 -7.18 -1.98
C ALA A 114 4.48 -6.40 -3.25
N VAL A 115 5.29 -5.40 -3.58
CA VAL A 115 5.11 -4.61 -4.79
C VAL A 115 5.24 -5.50 -6.03
N ARG A 116 6.27 -6.36 -6.06
CA ARG A 116 6.47 -7.26 -7.19
C ARG A 116 5.29 -8.21 -7.38
N GLU A 117 4.80 -8.80 -6.29
CA GLU A 117 3.66 -9.70 -6.35
C GLU A 117 2.41 -8.99 -6.83
N ALA A 118 2.14 -7.79 -6.29
CA ALA A 118 0.98 -7.02 -6.69
C ALA A 118 1.01 -6.67 -8.17
N LEU A 119 2.18 -6.28 -8.69
CA LEU A 119 2.32 -5.94 -10.11
C LEU A 119 2.06 -7.13 -11.02
N GLU A 120 2.24 -8.34 -10.51
CA GLU A 120 1.97 -9.56 -11.27
C GLU A 120 0.59 -10.13 -10.99
N GLY A 121 -0.25 -9.38 -10.28
CA GLY A 121 -1.62 -9.78 -10.00
C GLY A 121 -1.78 -10.76 -8.85
N ARG A 122 -0.74 -10.95 -8.04
CA ARG A 122 -0.78 -11.84 -6.88
C ARG A 122 -0.93 -11.05 -5.59
N THR A 123 -1.39 -11.72 -4.54
CA THR A 123 -1.57 -11.12 -3.23
C THR A 123 -0.39 -11.49 -2.34
N TYR A 124 0.11 -10.50 -1.58
CA TYR A 124 1.21 -10.70 -0.65
C TYR A 124 0.79 -10.35 0.78
N ILE A 125 1.10 -11.22 1.72
CA ILE A 125 0.88 -10.96 3.15
C ILE A 125 2.21 -11.21 3.86
N SER A 126 2.61 -10.27 4.74
CA SER A 126 3.85 -10.43 5.49
C SER A 126 3.91 -11.80 6.17
N PRO A 127 5.03 -12.52 6.05
CA PRO A 127 5.14 -13.87 6.65
C PRO A 127 4.84 -13.93 8.15
N ALA A 128 5.19 -12.86 8.89
CA ALA A 128 4.90 -12.80 10.32
C ALA A 128 3.40 -12.84 10.61
N VAL A 129 2.58 -12.24 9.72
CA VAL A 129 1.12 -12.27 9.85
C VAL A 129 0.60 -13.67 9.52
N GLU A 130 1.10 -14.26 8.45
CA GLU A 130 0.68 -15.61 8.04
C GLU A 130 0.96 -16.63 9.14
N ALA A 131 2.10 -16.50 9.82
CA ALA A 131 2.47 -17.39 10.91
C ALA A 131 1.46 -17.33 12.07
N GLN A 132 0.90 -16.14 12.33
CA GLN A 132 -0.12 -15.97 13.37
C GLN A 132 -1.49 -16.44 12.91
N ALA A 133 -1.80 -16.24 11.65
CA ALA A 133 -3.11 -16.61 11.10
C ALA A 133 -3.24 -18.11 10.88
N GLY A 134 -2.10 -18.79 10.70
CA GLY A 134 -2.05 -20.25 10.51
C GLY A 134 -2.17 -21.04 11.80
#